data_87a797661ad1ef9fd39f0dfa0b7b4a7e
#
_entry.id   87a797661ad1ef9fd39f0dfa0b7b4a7e
#
_cell.length_a   1.000
_cell.length_b   1.000
_cell.length_c   1.000
_cell.angle_alpha   90.00
_cell.angle_beta   90.00
_cell.angle_gamma   90.00
#
_symmetry.space_group_name_H-M   'P 1'
#
loop_
_entity.id
_entity.type
_entity.pdbx_description
1 polymer ?
#
loop_
_entity_poly.entity_id
_entity_poly.type
_entity_poly.pdbx_seq_one_letter_code
_entity_poly.pdbx_strand_id
1 'polypeptide(L)'
;VECAQRARATLSAGGVYLVNCAHGGAANARQDVAALREVFPFVASIQDPKVGRGGRRGNVVALACADGVVDVDEIDRALRTLALPARITRPQDLERWVAGTPALRDAQVGYPQAD
;
A
#
# COMPACT_ATOMS: atom_id res chain seq x y z
N VAL A 1 9.05 7.01 -0.09
CA VAL A 1 9.49 7.03 1.33
C VAL A 1 9.23 8.39 1.96
N GLU A 2 9.67 9.46 1.33
CA GLU A 2 9.56 10.82 1.88
C GLU A 2 8.10 11.26 2.04
N CYS A 3 7.25 10.93 1.08
CA CYS A 3 5.81 11.21 1.15
C CYS A 3 5.17 10.44 2.31
N ALA A 4 5.53 9.17 2.48
CA ALA A 4 5.04 8.35 3.59
C ALA A 4 5.50 8.91 4.94
N GLN A 5 6.72 9.40 5.04
CA GLN A 5 7.24 10.05 6.25
C GLN A 5 6.43 11.29 6.62
N ARG A 6 6.10 12.13 5.63
CA ARG A 6 5.26 13.31 5.85
C ARG A 6 3.86 12.94 6.28
N ALA A 7 3.27 11.93 5.65
CA ALA A 7 1.95 11.45 6.00
C ALA A 7 1.91 10.94 7.46
N ARG A 8 2.90 10.15 7.87
CA ARG A 8 2.99 9.67 9.25
C ARG A 8 3.10 10.82 10.25
N ALA A 9 3.87 11.84 9.93
CA ALA A 9 4.07 12.99 10.80
C ALA A 9 2.77 13.80 11.03
N THR A 10 1.82 13.75 10.08
CA THR A 10 0.57 14.50 10.15
C THR A 10 -0.60 13.69 10.71
N LEU A 11 -0.47 12.36 10.85
CA LEU A 11 -1.52 11.51 11.37
C LEU A 11 -1.73 11.71 12.87
N SER A 12 -3.00 11.75 13.27
CA SER A 12 -3.38 11.67 14.67
C SER A 12 -3.16 10.24 15.19
N ALA A 13 -3.13 10.08 16.51
CA ALA A 13 -3.08 8.75 17.13
C ALA A 13 -4.26 7.91 16.64
N GLY A 14 -3.98 6.67 16.22
CA GLY A 14 -4.97 5.78 15.63
C GLY A 14 -5.39 6.13 14.21
N GLY A 15 -4.76 7.13 13.60
CA GLY A 15 -5.05 7.52 12.22
C GLY A 15 -4.60 6.50 11.20
N VAL A 16 -5.29 6.48 10.06
CA VAL A 16 -5.02 5.56 8.95
C VAL A 16 -4.70 6.36 7.70
N TYR A 17 -3.65 5.97 7.00
CA TYR A 17 -3.26 6.56 5.73
C TYR A 17 -3.63 5.59 4.59
N LEU A 18 -4.47 6.08 3.68
CA LEU A 18 -4.91 5.31 2.51
C LEU A 18 -4.29 5.91 1.25
N VAL A 19 -3.68 5.08 0.43
CA VAL A 19 -3.05 5.49 -0.82
C VAL A 19 -3.54 4.61 -1.96
N ASN A 20 -4.03 5.23 -3.03
CA ASN A 20 -4.37 4.51 -4.26
C ASN A 20 -3.15 4.46 -5.16
N CYS A 21 -2.66 3.25 -5.43
CA CYS A 21 -1.44 3.02 -6.21
C CYS A 21 -1.80 2.34 -7.53
N ALA A 22 -1.38 2.92 -8.65
CA ALA A 22 -1.51 2.27 -9.95
C ALA A 22 -0.54 1.11 -10.07
N HIS A 23 -0.97 0.03 -10.73
CA HIS A 23 -0.13 -1.13 -10.98
C HIS A 23 -0.33 -1.64 -12.41
N GLY A 24 0.78 -1.90 -13.08
CA GLY A 24 0.79 -2.38 -14.47
C GLY A 24 1.42 -1.39 -15.43
N GLY A 25 1.91 -1.87 -16.57
CA GLY A 25 2.70 -1.06 -17.49
C GLY A 25 3.97 -0.55 -16.82
N ALA A 26 4.20 0.76 -16.86
CA ALA A 26 5.36 1.40 -16.21
C ALA A 26 5.16 1.60 -14.70
N ALA A 27 3.93 1.51 -14.20
CA ALA A 27 3.64 1.70 -12.78
C ALA A 27 3.83 0.40 -12.01
N ASN A 28 4.42 0.48 -10.82
CA ASN A 28 4.65 -0.67 -9.96
C ASN A 28 4.25 -0.33 -8.52
N ALA A 29 3.03 -0.71 -8.14
CA ALA A 29 2.51 -0.47 -6.80
C ALA A 29 3.35 -1.13 -5.70
N ARG A 30 4.14 -2.17 -6.03
CA ARG A 30 5.05 -2.79 -5.07
C ARG A 30 6.08 -1.78 -4.53
N GLN A 31 6.52 -0.83 -5.36
CA GLN A 31 7.45 0.21 -4.93
C GLN A 31 6.80 1.16 -3.92
N ASP A 32 5.52 1.53 -4.17
CA ASP A 32 4.77 2.38 -3.24
C ASP A 32 4.54 1.69 -1.90
N VAL A 33 4.15 0.42 -1.95
CA VAL A 33 3.92 -0.38 -0.74
C VAL A 33 5.22 -0.59 0.03
N ALA A 34 6.32 -0.85 -0.66
CA ALA A 34 7.64 -0.98 -0.02
C ALA A 34 8.03 0.32 0.70
N ALA A 35 7.73 1.47 0.10
CA ALA A 35 7.98 2.77 0.73
C ALA A 35 7.16 2.94 2.02
N LEU A 36 5.88 2.56 2.01
CA LEU A 36 5.04 2.60 3.21
C LEU A 36 5.57 1.69 4.31
N ARG A 37 6.04 0.50 3.95
CA ARG A 37 6.56 -0.47 4.91
C ARG A 37 7.86 -0.01 5.59
N GLU A 38 8.63 0.87 4.97
CA GLU A 38 9.79 1.47 5.64
C GLU A 38 9.40 2.45 6.74
N VAL A 39 8.20 3.04 6.66
CA VAL A 39 7.79 4.14 7.53
C VAL A 39 6.75 3.69 8.56
N PHE A 40 5.82 2.81 8.16
CA PHE A 40 4.71 2.39 9.00
C PHE A 40 4.89 0.96 9.50
N PRO A 41 4.62 0.69 10.78
CA PRO A 41 4.71 -0.67 11.33
C PRO A 41 3.60 -1.61 10.85
N PHE A 42 2.45 -1.07 10.46
CA PHE A 42 1.34 -1.85 9.92
C PHE A 42 0.99 -1.36 8.53
N VAL A 43 1.11 -2.23 7.52
CA VAL A 43 0.70 -1.95 6.14
C VAL A 43 -0.03 -3.16 5.58
N ALA A 44 -1.19 -2.92 4.98
CA ALA A 44 -1.97 -3.92 4.26
C ALA A 44 -2.37 -3.33 2.91
N SER A 45 -2.84 -4.17 1.98
CA SER A 45 -3.33 -3.69 0.69
C SER A 45 -4.66 -4.31 0.34
N ILE A 46 -5.46 -3.57 -0.43
CA ILE A 46 -6.77 -3.99 -0.92
C ILE A 46 -6.72 -3.94 -2.44
N GLN A 47 -7.03 -5.05 -3.10
CA GLN A 47 -6.96 -5.15 -4.55
C GLN A 47 -7.84 -6.28 -5.08
N ASP A 48 -8.19 -6.20 -6.37
CA ASP A 48 -8.71 -7.36 -7.08
C ASP A 48 -7.60 -8.41 -7.11
N PRO A 49 -7.90 -9.68 -6.74
CA PRO A 49 -6.89 -10.74 -6.72
C PRO A 49 -6.17 -10.95 -8.05
N LYS A 50 -6.75 -10.50 -9.15
CA LYS A 50 -6.17 -10.64 -10.50
C LYS A 50 -5.11 -9.59 -10.81
N VAL A 51 -5.07 -8.47 -10.08
CA VAL A 51 -4.10 -7.41 -10.32
C VAL A 51 -2.68 -7.93 -10.07
N GLY A 52 -1.79 -7.70 -11.04
CA GLY A 52 -0.41 -8.16 -10.99
C GLY A 52 -0.20 -9.58 -11.47
N ARG A 53 -1.28 -10.33 -11.77
CA ARG A 53 -1.17 -11.67 -12.35
C ARG A 53 -1.19 -11.58 -13.87
N GLY A 54 -0.23 -12.24 -14.54
CA GLY A 54 -0.13 -12.24 -16.00
C GLY A 54 -0.04 -10.83 -16.59
N GLY A 55 0.56 -9.89 -15.90
CA GLY A 55 0.69 -8.50 -16.34
C GLY A 55 -0.58 -7.68 -16.25
N ARG A 56 -1.62 -8.15 -15.53
CA ARG A 56 -2.89 -7.43 -15.42
C ARG A 56 -2.73 -6.10 -14.69
N ARG A 57 -3.28 -5.05 -15.30
CA ARG A 57 -3.27 -3.70 -14.73
C ARG A 57 -4.42 -3.49 -13.78
N GLY A 58 -4.27 -2.55 -12.86
CA GLY A 58 -5.31 -2.16 -11.93
C GLY A 58 -4.79 -1.21 -10.87
N ASN A 59 -5.57 -1.06 -9.80
CA ASN A 59 -5.19 -0.23 -8.67
C ASN A 59 -5.08 -1.08 -7.42
N VAL A 60 -4.13 -0.70 -6.58
CA VAL A 60 -3.93 -1.27 -5.25
C VAL A 60 -4.13 -0.15 -4.26
N VAL A 61 -5.03 -0.33 -3.30
CA VAL A 61 -5.21 0.64 -2.21
C VAL A 61 -4.37 0.16 -1.04
N ALA A 62 -3.35 0.92 -0.69
CA ALA A 62 -2.53 0.62 0.47
C ALA A 62 -3.10 1.29 1.71
N LEU A 63 -3.08 0.57 2.83
CA LEU A 63 -3.58 1.02 4.13
C LEU A 63 -2.44 0.94 5.13
N ALA A 64 -2.10 2.05 5.78
CA ALA A 64 -0.97 2.13 6.69
C ALA A 64 -1.38 2.77 8.02
N CYS A 65 -0.88 2.21 9.13
CA CYS A 65 -1.11 2.73 10.47
C CYS A 65 0.22 2.91 11.20
N ALA A 66 0.36 4.02 11.90
CA ALA A 66 1.55 4.31 12.70
C ALA A 66 1.46 3.66 14.08
N ASP A 67 0.27 3.60 14.65
CA ASP A 67 0.01 3.03 15.96
C ASP A 67 -1.32 2.27 15.93
N GLY A 68 -1.33 1.12 16.57
CA GLY A 68 -2.49 0.24 16.56
C GLY A 68 -2.53 -0.68 15.33
N VAL A 69 -3.60 -1.45 15.25
CA VAL A 69 -3.87 -2.39 14.17
C VAL A 69 -5.32 -2.25 13.72
N VAL A 70 -5.57 -2.57 12.45
CA VAL A 70 -6.91 -2.59 11.87
C VAL A 70 -7.45 -4.01 11.95
N ASP A 71 -8.76 -4.15 12.14
CA ASP A 71 -9.42 -5.45 12.08
C ASP A 71 -9.50 -5.90 10.62
N VAL A 72 -8.48 -6.65 10.21
CA VAL A 72 -8.33 -7.13 8.84
C VAL A 72 -9.45 -8.09 8.45
N ASP A 73 -9.91 -8.92 9.39
CA ASP A 73 -10.96 -9.92 9.12
C ASP A 73 -12.29 -9.23 8.85
N GLU A 74 -12.61 -8.18 9.58
CA GLU A 74 -13.84 -7.39 9.37
C GLU A 74 -13.80 -6.71 7.99
N ILE A 75 -12.69 -6.11 7.64
CA ILE A 75 -12.52 -5.45 6.34
C ILE A 75 -12.64 -6.47 5.20
N ASP A 76 -11.99 -7.62 5.32
CA ASP A 76 -12.04 -8.66 4.29
C ASP A 76 -13.47 -9.16 4.07
N ARG A 77 -14.22 -9.35 5.16
CA ARG A 77 -15.63 -9.75 5.07
C ARG A 77 -16.48 -8.69 4.34
N ALA A 78 -16.28 -7.42 4.65
CA ALA A 78 -16.99 -6.34 3.98
C ALA A 78 -16.66 -6.29 2.49
N LEU A 79 -15.40 -6.48 2.12
CA LEU A 79 -14.95 -6.45 0.73
C LEU A 79 -15.57 -7.57 -0.11
N ARG A 80 -15.82 -8.74 0.49
CA ARG A 80 -16.43 -9.89 -0.22
C ARG A 80 -17.88 -9.65 -0.61
N THR A 81 -18.56 -8.71 0.02
CA THR A 81 -19.96 -8.40 -0.29
C THR A 81 -20.12 -7.38 -1.40
N LEU A 82 -19.03 -6.81 -1.91
CA LEU A 82 -19.09 -5.83 -2.99
C LEU A 82 -19.45 -6.50 -4.32
N ALA A 83 -20.09 -5.73 -5.22
CA ALA A 83 -20.42 -6.21 -6.56
C ALA A 83 -19.18 -6.61 -7.36
N LEU A 84 -18.07 -5.91 -7.16
CA LEU A 84 -16.74 -6.27 -7.67
C LEU A 84 -15.88 -6.61 -6.47
N PRO A 85 -15.83 -7.89 -6.05
CA PRO A 85 -15.12 -8.25 -4.84
C PRO A 85 -13.64 -7.92 -4.89
N ALA A 86 -13.13 -7.36 -3.79
CA ALA A 86 -11.70 -7.17 -3.57
C ALA A 86 -11.28 -8.00 -2.36
N ARG A 87 -9.98 -8.16 -2.19
CA ARG A 87 -9.41 -8.89 -1.06
C ARG A 87 -8.37 -8.01 -0.39
N ILE A 88 -8.23 -8.18 0.91
CA ILE A 88 -7.16 -7.54 1.65
C ILE A 88 -5.94 -8.47 1.72
N THR A 89 -4.76 -7.92 1.40
CA THR A 89 -3.50 -8.62 1.59
C THR A 89 -2.93 -8.23 2.95
N ARG A 90 -2.80 -9.21 3.84
CA ARG A 90 -2.36 -8.98 5.21
C ARG A 90 -0.88 -8.61 5.26
N PRO A 91 -0.42 -7.93 6.33
CA PRO A 91 0.98 -7.50 6.42
C PRO A 91 1.99 -8.63 6.19
N GLN A 92 1.76 -9.83 6.72
CA GLN A 92 2.65 -10.96 6.55
C GLN A 92 2.70 -11.48 5.12
N ASP A 93 1.60 -11.40 4.38
CA ASP A 93 1.55 -11.80 2.97
C ASP A 93 2.09 -10.71 2.07
N LEU A 94 1.93 -9.46 2.48
CA LEU A 94 2.42 -8.30 1.75
C LEU A 94 3.95 -8.29 1.68
N GLU A 95 4.63 -8.76 2.71
CA GLU A 95 6.08 -8.92 2.71
C GLU A 95 6.54 -9.75 1.52
N ARG A 96 5.86 -10.86 1.25
CA ARG A 96 6.16 -11.73 0.12
C ARG A 96 5.86 -11.04 -1.22
N TRP A 97 4.77 -10.28 -1.28
CA TRP A 97 4.35 -9.60 -2.50
C TRP A 97 5.34 -8.51 -2.93
N VAL A 98 5.96 -7.82 -1.98
CA VAL A 98 6.94 -6.75 -2.27
C VAL A 98 8.38 -7.26 -2.28
N ALA A 99 8.64 -8.52 -2.00
CA ALA A 99 9.97 -9.08 -1.82
C ALA A 99 10.91 -8.70 -2.96
N GLY A 100 12.07 -8.15 -2.61
CA GLY A 100 13.07 -7.73 -3.58
C GLY A 100 12.80 -6.41 -4.29
N THR A 101 11.65 -5.79 -4.07
CA THR A 101 11.31 -4.52 -4.70
C THR A 101 11.85 -3.36 -3.87
N PRO A 102 12.66 -2.46 -4.46
CA PRO A 102 13.14 -1.28 -3.74
C PRO A 102 12.01 -0.29 -3.47
N ALA A 103 12.07 0.39 -2.33
CA ALA A 103 11.10 1.40 -1.97
C ALA A 103 11.20 2.61 -2.90
N LEU A 104 10.04 3.19 -3.27
CA LEU A 104 9.98 4.39 -4.10
C LEU A 104 10.46 5.60 -3.29
N ARG A 105 11.33 6.41 -3.91
CA ARG A 105 11.86 7.65 -3.35
C ARG A 105 11.61 8.81 -4.30
N ASP A 106 11.55 10.02 -3.77
CA ASP A 106 11.27 11.23 -4.55
C ASP A 106 12.24 11.40 -5.73
N ALA A 107 13.52 11.09 -5.53
CA ALA A 107 14.53 11.17 -6.59
C ALA A 107 14.21 10.27 -7.80
N GLN A 108 13.54 9.12 -7.57
CA GLN A 108 13.21 8.16 -8.63
C GLN A 108 12.02 8.60 -9.47
N VAL A 109 11.16 9.46 -8.94
CA VAL A 109 9.99 10.00 -9.66
C VAL A 109 10.23 11.40 -10.20
N GLY A 110 11.45 11.92 -10.07
CA GLY A 110 11.82 13.23 -10.62
C GLY A 110 11.33 14.43 -9.84
N TYR A 111 10.86 14.24 -8.63
CA TYR A 111 10.46 15.35 -7.76
C TYR A 111 11.69 16.06 -7.20
N PRO A 112 11.61 17.41 -7.02
CA PRO A 112 12.70 18.16 -6.40
C PRO A 112 12.96 17.61 -4.98
N GLN A 113 14.25 17.46 -4.66
CA GLN A 113 14.63 17.10 -3.29
C GLN A 113 14.39 18.29 -2.37
N ALA A 114 13.84 18.01 -1.18
CA ALA A 114 13.77 19.04 -0.12
C ALA A 114 15.18 19.24 0.46
N ASP A 115 15.62 20.47 0.46
CA ASP A 115 16.89 20.84 1.08
C ASP A 115 16.80 20.89 2.60
#